data_1abcfde179b97f43bdbac75bcf53b9fa
#
_entry.id   1abcfde179b97f43bdbac75bcf53b9fa
#
_cell.length_a   1.000
_cell.length_b   1.000
_cell.length_c   1.000
_cell.angle_alpha   90.00
_cell.angle_beta   90.00
_cell.angle_gamma   90.00
#
_symmetry.space_group_name_H-M   'P 1'
#
loop_
_entity.id
_entity.type
_entity.pdbx_description
1 polymer ?
#
loop_
_entity_poly.entity_id
_entity_poly.type
_entity_poly.pdbx_seq_one_letter_code
_entity_poly.pdbx_strand_id
1 'polypeptide(L)'
;YAYLARYHTTTSLTPEEIHALGLAEVTRIRAEMERIKQQVGHEGDLRSFFDALRADPNQHYTDPQELLAAYRALQQRVDAALPLLFQRKPGAAFEIRAVEAFRAPSEAGASYQPASADGKRPGVFYVNTFDLPSRPRYSMEALYLHEAVPGHHFQISLAQEATGLPRFRRFAWDTAYGEGWALYAESLGKDLGLYTDPYSVFGALTTEMWRAVRLVVDTGLHAKGWTRKQGVEFFRENTALGEADIAAEVERYIAWPGQALAYKVGQLKILELRRRAQQQLGPRFDVREFHEQVLAGGSLPLDVLEAKIDRWIAAQT
;
A
#
# COMPACT_ATOMS: atom_id res chain seq x y z
N TYR A 1 1.10 -24.55 3.38
CA TYR A 1 0.61 -23.22 2.98
C TYR A 1 -0.05 -22.49 4.13
N ALA A 2 -0.96 -23.10 4.88
CA ALA A 2 -1.66 -22.45 6.04
C ALA A 2 -0.67 -21.90 7.08
N TYR A 3 0.47 -22.58 7.30
CA TYR A 3 1.55 -22.05 8.14
C TYR A 3 2.14 -20.75 7.57
N LEU A 4 2.43 -20.70 6.27
CA LEU A 4 2.99 -19.51 5.62
C LEU A 4 1.98 -18.34 5.59
N ALA A 5 0.71 -18.62 5.33
CA ALA A 5 -0.35 -17.61 5.42
C ALA A 5 -0.36 -16.96 6.81
N ARG A 6 -0.37 -17.77 7.89
CA ARG A 6 -0.30 -17.28 9.27
C ARG A 6 1.01 -16.55 9.57
N TYR A 7 2.13 -17.07 9.10
CA TYR A 7 3.45 -16.45 9.31
C TYR A 7 3.51 -15.04 8.72
N HIS A 8 3.08 -14.88 7.47
CA HIS A 8 3.13 -13.58 6.78
C HIS A 8 2.05 -12.61 7.21
N THR A 9 0.86 -13.10 7.58
CA THR A 9 -0.25 -12.23 8.03
C THR A 9 -0.24 -11.95 9.52
N THR A 10 0.46 -12.78 10.31
CA THR A 10 0.44 -12.73 11.79
C THR A 10 -0.97 -12.78 12.38
N THR A 11 -1.90 -13.47 11.70
CA THR A 11 -3.29 -13.69 12.13
C THR A 11 -3.62 -15.18 12.18
N SER A 12 -4.75 -15.51 12.80
CA SER A 12 -5.30 -16.87 12.82
C SER A 12 -6.21 -17.18 11.62
N LEU A 13 -6.36 -16.28 10.67
CA LEU A 13 -7.20 -16.48 9.49
C LEU A 13 -6.72 -17.68 8.68
N THR A 14 -7.68 -18.53 8.33
CA THR A 14 -7.44 -19.67 7.43
C THR A 14 -7.32 -19.19 5.98
N PRO A 15 -6.67 -19.97 5.10
CA PRO A 15 -6.65 -19.66 3.66
C PRO A 15 -8.04 -19.48 3.05
N GLU A 16 -9.03 -20.21 3.54
CA GLU A 16 -10.43 -20.10 3.11
C GLU A 16 -11.05 -18.75 3.46
N GLU A 17 -10.88 -18.32 4.71
CA GLU A 17 -11.35 -17.01 5.18
C GLU A 17 -10.65 -15.87 4.45
N ILE A 18 -9.33 -15.99 4.20
CA ILE A 18 -8.57 -14.98 3.43
C ILE A 18 -9.06 -14.92 1.98
N HIS A 19 -9.35 -16.06 1.35
CA HIS A 19 -9.90 -16.09 0.00
C HIS A 19 -11.26 -15.39 -0.08
N ALA A 20 -12.16 -15.72 0.85
CA ALA A 20 -13.49 -15.10 0.93
C ALA A 20 -13.39 -13.59 1.18
N LEU A 21 -12.48 -13.16 2.06
CA LEU A 21 -12.17 -11.75 2.31
C LEU A 21 -11.70 -11.06 1.03
N GLY A 22 -10.81 -11.71 0.27
CA GLY A 22 -10.31 -11.21 -1.00
C GLY A 22 -11.43 -11.00 -2.03
N LEU A 23 -12.33 -11.95 -2.19
CA LEU A 23 -13.48 -11.84 -3.10
C LEU A 23 -14.43 -10.70 -2.69
N ALA A 24 -14.68 -10.54 -1.40
CA ALA A 24 -15.51 -9.44 -0.88
C ALA A 24 -14.88 -8.07 -1.18
N GLU A 25 -13.57 -7.92 -0.95
CA GLU A 25 -12.85 -6.68 -1.23
C GLU A 25 -12.77 -6.38 -2.74
N VAL A 26 -12.51 -7.38 -3.58
CA VAL A 26 -12.56 -7.22 -5.05
C VAL A 26 -13.94 -6.70 -5.48
N THR A 27 -15.02 -7.27 -4.94
CA THR A 27 -16.39 -6.84 -5.25
C THR A 27 -16.64 -5.39 -4.81
N ARG A 28 -16.22 -5.03 -3.60
CA ARG A 28 -16.37 -3.67 -3.06
C ARG A 28 -15.61 -2.65 -3.92
N ILE A 29 -14.32 -2.91 -4.19
CA ILE A 29 -13.48 -1.97 -4.93
C ILE A 29 -13.95 -1.85 -6.37
N ARG A 30 -14.39 -2.95 -7.00
CA ARG A 30 -14.96 -2.93 -8.34
C ARG A 30 -16.17 -2.01 -8.43
N ALA A 31 -17.05 -2.04 -7.43
CA ALA A 31 -18.20 -1.13 -7.39
C ALA A 31 -17.78 0.36 -7.30
N GLU A 32 -16.71 0.65 -6.57
CA GLU A 32 -16.14 2.01 -6.51
C GLU A 32 -15.55 2.42 -7.87
N MET A 33 -14.79 1.53 -8.52
CA MET A 33 -14.22 1.79 -9.86
C MET A 33 -15.30 2.03 -10.90
N GLU A 34 -16.42 1.29 -10.87
CA GLU A 34 -17.58 1.51 -11.75
C GLU A 34 -18.18 2.90 -11.55
N ARG A 35 -18.27 3.38 -10.30
CA ARG A 35 -18.75 4.74 -10.01
C ARG A 35 -17.83 5.81 -10.62
N ILE A 36 -16.51 5.65 -10.49
CA ILE A 36 -15.56 6.58 -11.08
C ILE A 36 -15.65 6.54 -12.61
N LYS A 37 -15.72 5.35 -13.21
CA LYS A 37 -15.92 5.21 -14.67
C LYS A 37 -17.15 5.98 -15.16
N GLN A 38 -18.29 5.85 -14.46
CA GLN A 38 -19.50 6.60 -14.78
C GLN A 38 -19.32 8.10 -14.60
N GLN A 39 -18.64 8.52 -13.52
CA GLN A 39 -18.37 9.94 -13.23
C GLN A 39 -17.55 10.62 -14.34
N VAL A 40 -16.60 9.90 -14.96
CA VAL A 40 -15.81 10.43 -16.08
C VAL A 40 -16.48 10.24 -17.45
N GLY A 41 -17.69 9.67 -17.48
CA GLY A 41 -18.49 9.52 -18.71
C GLY A 41 -17.98 8.43 -19.65
N HIS A 42 -17.22 7.43 -19.16
CA HIS A 42 -16.78 6.34 -20.02
C HIS A 42 -17.91 5.34 -20.25
N GLU A 43 -18.26 5.13 -21.51
CA GLU A 43 -19.20 4.11 -21.95
C GLU A 43 -18.50 2.74 -22.11
N GLY A 44 -19.18 1.67 -21.72
CA GLY A 44 -18.62 0.32 -21.76
C GLY A 44 -18.34 -0.24 -20.38
N ASP A 45 -17.66 -1.38 -20.33
CA ASP A 45 -17.29 -2.07 -19.10
C ASP A 45 -15.98 -1.54 -18.48
N LEU A 46 -15.61 -2.03 -17.30
CA LEU A 46 -14.35 -1.64 -16.64
C LEU A 46 -13.12 -2.04 -17.47
N ARG A 47 -13.19 -3.14 -18.21
CA ARG A 47 -12.08 -3.58 -19.05
C ARG A 47 -11.78 -2.55 -20.15
N SER A 48 -12.80 -2.09 -20.85
CA SER A 48 -12.64 -1.05 -21.86
C SER A 48 -12.14 0.27 -21.26
N PHE A 49 -12.53 0.56 -20.01
CA PHE A 49 -12.02 1.72 -19.28
C PHE A 49 -10.52 1.59 -18.95
N PHE A 50 -10.09 0.43 -18.50
CA PHE A 50 -8.66 0.15 -18.27
C PHE A 50 -7.84 0.30 -19.55
N ASP A 51 -8.36 -0.23 -20.66
CA ASP A 51 -7.70 -0.13 -21.97
C ASP A 51 -7.62 1.34 -22.44
N ALA A 52 -8.70 2.11 -22.27
CA ALA A 52 -8.72 3.54 -22.59
C ALA A 52 -7.72 4.35 -21.77
N LEU A 53 -7.61 4.10 -20.46
CA LEU A 53 -6.64 4.78 -19.60
C LEU A 53 -5.19 4.46 -19.98
N ARG A 54 -4.89 3.21 -20.34
CA ARG A 54 -3.55 2.83 -20.82
C ARG A 54 -3.21 3.50 -22.15
N ALA A 55 -4.19 3.73 -23.00
CA ALA A 55 -3.99 4.35 -24.31
C ALA A 55 -3.98 5.89 -24.28
N ASP A 56 -4.43 6.51 -23.18
CA ASP A 56 -4.50 7.97 -23.06
C ASP A 56 -3.12 8.58 -22.80
N PRO A 57 -2.53 9.32 -23.75
CA PRO A 57 -1.22 9.93 -23.57
C PRO A 57 -1.18 10.97 -22.43
N ASN A 58 -2.32 11.55 -22.05
CA ASN A 58 -2.40 12.50 -20.93
C ASN A 58 -2.18 11.84 -19.58
N GLN A 59 -2.37 10.52 -19.50
CA GLN A 59 -2.16 9.74 -18.28
C GLN A 59 -0.69 9.31 -18.09
N HIS A 60 0.21 9.69 -18.97
CA HIS A 60 1.62 9.27 -18.91
C HIS A 60 2.58 10.44 -18.97
N TYR A 61 3.76 10.23 -18.37
CA TYR A 61 4.90 11.12 -18.55
C TYR A 61 5.70 10.68 -19.79
N THR A 62 6.28 11.64 -20.49
CA THR A 62 7.17 11.39 -21.63
C THR A 62 8.62 11.70 -21.30
N ASP A 63 8.86 12.45 -20.22
CA ASP A 63 10.21 12.77 -19.70
C ASP A 63 10.38 12.23 -18.27
N PRO A 64 11.42 11.42 -18.02
CA PRO A 64 11.77 10.97 -16.68
C PRO A 64 11.97 12.11 -15.67
N GLN A 65 12.48 13.25 -16.09
CA GLN A 65 12.72 14.39 -15.19
C GLN A 65 11.40 15.06 -14.76
N GLU A 66 10.40 15.11 -15.65
CA GLU A 66 9.07 15.58 -15.28
C GLU A 66 8.41 14.68 -14.24
N LEU A 67 8.52 13.37 -14.38
CA LEU A 67 8.01 12.41 -13.38
C LEU A 67 8.67 12.62 -12.01
N LEU A 68 10.00 12.74 -11.97
CA LEU A 68 10.72 12.98 -10.72
C LEU A 68 10.39 14.35 -10.10
N ALA A 69 10.23 15.39 -10.93
CA ALA A 69 9.81 16.72 -10.47
C ALA A 69 8.39 16.69 -9.88
N ALA A 70 7.48 15.95 -10.51
CA ALA A 70 6.11 15.77 -10.00
C ALA A 70 6.10 15.09 -8.62
N TYR A 71 6.91 14.06 -8.39
CA TYR A 71 7.06 13.46 -7.06
C TYR A 71 7.64 14.42 -6.02
N ARG A 72 8.61 15.28 -6.38
CA ARG A 72 9.13 16.30 -5.46
C ARG A 72 8.07 17.37 -5.12
N ALA A 73 7.26 17.76 -6.08
CA ALA A 73 6.13 18.67 -5.83
C ALA A 73 5.07 18.01 -4.93
N LEU A 74 4.79 16.74 -5.14
CA LEU A 74 3.88 15.96 -4.29
C LEU A 74 4.41 15.85 -2.86
N GLN A 75 5.72 15.62 -2.68
CA GLN A 75 6.36 15.62 -1.36
C GLN A 75 6.06 16.90 -0.59
N GLN A 76 6.23 18.07 -1.21
CA GLN A 76 5.97 19.35 -0.55
C GLN A 76 4.50 19.49 -0.11
N ARG A 77 3.55 19.03 -0.95
CA ARG A 77 2.12 19.05 -0.61
C ARG A 77 1.81 18.15 0.58
N VAL A 78 2.33 16.93 0.57
CA VAL A 78 2.12 15.96 1.66
C VAL A 78 2.77 16.45 2.96
N ASP A 79 4.02 16.93 2.91
CA ASP A 79 4.74 17.42 4.09
C ASP A 79 3.99 18.56 4.80
N ALA A 80 3.35 19.44 4.03
CA ALA A 80 2.53 20.54 4.57
C ALA A 80 1.25 20.04 5.28
N ALA A 81 0.68 18.92 4.81
CA ALA A 81 -0.56 18.35 5.34
C ALA A 81 -0.33 17.34 6.49
N LEU A 82 0.89 16.83 6.70
CA LEU A 82 1.19 15.83 7.73
C LEU A 82 0.69 16.19 9.15
N PRO A 83 0.78 17.44 9.64
CA PRO A 83 0.30 17.80 10.97
C PRO A 83 -1.21 17.58 11.19
N LEU A 84 -1.99 17.42 10.12
CA LEU A 84 -3.41 17.06 10.23
C LEU A 84 -3.62 15.64 10.76
N LEU A 85 -2.67 14.74 10.49
CA LEU A 85 -2.80 13.31 10.77
C LEU A 85 -1.73 12.75 11.73
N PHE A 86 -0.64 13.48 11.97
CA PHE A 86 0.50 13.00 12.76
C PHE A 86 0.99 14.03 13.75
N GLN A 87 1.29 13.59 14.98
CA GLN A 87 1.86 14.45 16.04
C GLN A 87 3.34 14.71 15.82
N ARG A 88 4.05 13.78 15.22
CA ARG A 88 5.49 13.88 14.92
C ARG A 88 5.79 13.31 13.54
N LYS A 89 6.92 13.71 13.00
CA LYS A 89 7.50 13.16 11.78
C LYS A 89 8.91 12.61 12.08
N PRO A 90 9.41 11.65 11.28
CA PRO A 90 10.79 11.19 11.43
C PRO A 90 11.79 12.31 11.17
N GLY A 91 12.93 12.27 11.86
CA GLY A 91 14.07 13.15 11.63
C GLY A 91 14.91 12.72 10.42
N ALA A 92 14.88 11.43 10.05
CA ALA A 92 15.60 10.90 8.91
C ALA A 92 15.08 11.54 7.60
N ALA A 93 16.00 12.02 6.78
CA ALA A 93 15.69 12.50 5.43
C ALA A 93 15.61 11.34 4.44
N PHE A 94 14.95 11.57 3.30
CA PHE A 94 15.02 10.69 2.13
C PHE A 94 15.15 11.48 0.85
N GLU A 95 15.62 10.81 -0.19
CA GLU A 95 15.79 11.35 -1.53
C GLU A 95 14.86 10.64 -2.51
N ILE A 96 14.41 11.35 -3.54
CA ILE A 96 13.67 10.79 -4.67
C ILE A 96 14.66 10.63 -5.82
N ARG A 97 14.90 9.37 -6.23
CA ARG A 97 15.87 9.02 -7.28
C ARG A 97 15.25 8.12 -8.34
N ALA A 98 15.75 8.23 -9.56
CA ALA A 98 15.49 7.19 -10.56
C ALA A 98 16.23 5.90 -10.19
N VAL A 99 15.60 4.76 -10.50
CA VAL A 99 16.28 3.44 -10.47
C VAL A 99 17.44 3.49 -11.49
N GLU A 100 18.58 2.91 -11.12
CA GLU A 100 19.76 2.89 -12.01
C GLU A 100 19.46 2.06 -13.28
N ALA A 101 19.90 2.56 -14.43
CA ALA A 101 19.54 2.04 -15.75
C ALA A 101 19.82 0.53 -15.92
N PHE A 102 20.88 0.02 -15.27
CA PHE A 102 21.27 -1.39 -15.43
C PHE A 102 20.29 -2.38 -14.78
N ARG A 103 19.55 -1.96 -13.74
CA ARG A 103 18.58 -2.82 -13.02
C ARG A 103 17.13 -2.43 -13.30
N ALA A 104 16.87 -1.25 -13.85
CA ALA A 104 15.53 -0.73 -14.07
C ALA A 104 14.59 -1.67 -14.85
N PRO A 105 15.05 -2.43 -15.87
CA PRO A 105 14.17 -3.37 -16.58
C PRO A 105 13.59 -4.52 -15.73
N SER A 106 14.24 -4.87 -14.60
CA SER A 106 13.82 -5.96 -13.72
C SER A 106 13.24 -5.49 -12.38
N GLU A 107 13.21 -4.17 -12.15
CA GLU A 107 12.72 -3.59 -10.90
C GLU A 107 11.23 -3.22 -10.97
N ALA A 108 10.59 -3.22 -9.82
CA ALA A 108 9.22 -2.73 -9.67
C ALA A 108 9.11 -1.24 -10.07
N GLY A 109 7.88 -0.75 -10.23
CA GLY A 109 7.59 0.65 -10.58
C GLY A 109 8.14 1.66 -9.59
N ALA A 110 8.25 1.29 -8.32
CA ALA A 110 8.93 2.04 -7.27
C ALA A 110 9.30 1.12 -6.11
N SER A 111 10.20 1.62 -5.24
CA SER A 111 10.57 0.96 -3.99
C SER A 111 11.18 1.96 -3.01
N TYR A 112 11.12 1.64 -1.73
CA TYR A 112 11.78 2.42 -0.70
C TYR A 112 12.96 1.66 -0.10
N GLN A 113 14.12 2.32 -0.03
CA GLN A 113 15.30 1.85 0.69
C GLN A 113 15.48 2.63 1.98
N PRO A 114 15.50 1.98 3.17
CA PRO A 114 15.64 2.67 4.44
C PRO A 114 16.95 3.45 4.59
N ALA A 115 16.88 4.51 5.37
CA ALA A 115 18.08 5.23 5.83
C ALA A 115 18.99 4.29 6.62
N SER A 116 20.30 4.60 6.65
CA SER A 116 21.22 3.86 7.51
C SER A 116 20.97 4.15 8.99
N ALA A 117 21.17 3.14 9.85
CA ALA A 117 20.94 3.26 11.29
C ALA A 117 21.81 4.33 11.98
N ASP A 118 22.94 4.68 11.38
CA ASP A 118 23.87 5.73 11.85
C ASP A 118 23.56 7.14 11.30
N GLY A 119 22.48 7.27 10.52
CA GLY A 119 22.04 8.53 9.92
C GLY A 119 22.91 9.07 8.78
N LYS A 120 24.00 8.36 8.38
CA LYS A 120 24.93 8.87 7.36
C LYS A 120 24.39 8.76 5.94
N ARG A 121 23.51 7.80 5.67
CA ARG A 121 22.88 7.61 4.37
C ARG A 121 21.38 7.90 4.52
N PRO A 122 20.81 8.84 3.74
CA PRO A 122 19.36 9.07 3.75
C PRO A 122 18.60 7.84 3.24
N GLY A 123 17.31 7.78 3.51
CA GLY A 123 16.41 6.88 2.81
C GLY A 123 16.35 7.23 1.32
N VAL A 124 15.93 6.30 0.49
CA VAL A 124 15.76 6.54 -0.94
C VAL A 124 14.42 5.99 -1.41
N PHE A 125 13.58 6.87 -1.92
CA PHE A 125 12.42 6.51 -2.72
C PHE A 125 12.88 6.37 -4.17
N TYR A 126 13.01 5.13 -4.64
CA TYR A 126 13.37 4.84 -6.01
C TYR A 126 12.12 4.86 -6.90
N VAL A 127 12.21 5.58 -8.00
CA VAL A 127 11.19 5.65 -9.05
C VAL A 127 11.74 5.00 -10.31
N ASN A 128 11.06 3.97 -10.82
CA ASN A 128 11.49 3.32 -12.05
C ASN A 128 11.02 4.13 -13.26
N THR A 129 11.98 4.70 -13.98
CA THR A 129 11.74 5.54 -15.16
C THR A 129 11.99 4.81 -16.49
N PHE A 130 12.19 3.49 -16.46
CA PHE A 130 12.55 2.70 -17.64
C PHE A 130 11.42 2.62 -18.67
N ASP A 131 10.19 2.39 -18.21
CA ASP A 131 9.01 2.25 -19.06
C ASP A 131 7.93 3.24 -18.58
N LEU A 132 8.02 4.49 -19.02
CA LEU A 132 7.11 5.56 -18.61
C LEU A 132 5.63 5.27 -18.96
N PRO A 133 5.28 4.62 -20.09
CA PRO A 133 3.90 4.21 -20.36
C PRO A 133 3.29 3.30 -19.29
N SER A 134 4.10 2.53 -18.57
CA SER A 134 3.62 1.71 -17.44
C SER A 134 3.61 2.45 -16.09
N ARG A 135 3.87 3.77 -16.08
CA ARG A 135 3.90 4.64 -14.90
C ARG A 135 2.81 5.73 -15.02
N PRO A 136 1.52 5.37 -14.91
CA PRO A 136 0.45 6.32 -15.14
C PRO A 136 0.40 7.40 -14.05
N ARG A 137 0.07 8.63 -14.47
CA ARG A 137 -0.07 9.80 -13.59
C ARG A 137 -1.08 9.56 -12.48
N TYR A 138 -2.17 8.87 -12.78
CA TYR A 138 -3.25 8.64 -11.84
C TYR A 138 -2.86 7.76 -10.62
N SER A 139 -1.85 6.91 -10.73
CA SER A 139 -1.38 6.07 -9.61
C SER A 139 -0.28 6.72 -8.75
N MET A 140 0.24 7.88 -9.18
CA MET A 140 1.42 8.50 -8.58
C MET A 140 1.21 8.89 -7.11
N GLU A 141 0.06 9.46 -6.76
CA GLU A 141 -0.24 9.89 -5.39
C GLU A 141 -0.28 8.68 -4.44
N ALA A 142 -0.97 7.60 -4.82
CA ALA A 142 -1.04 6.38 -4.01
C ALA A 142 0.34 5.73 -3.84
N LEU A 143 1.12 5.64 -4.91
CA LEU A 143 2.46 5.06 -4.86
C LEU A 143 3.42 5.86 -3.96
N TYR A 144 3.35 7.19 -4.01
CA TYR A 144 4.12 8.05 -3.11
C TYR A 144 3.74 7.83 -1.64
N LEU A 145 2.44 7.77 -1.34
CA LEU A 145 1.95 7.54 0.00
C LEU A 145 2.38 6.17 0.54
N HIS A 146 2.50 5.16 -0.33
CA HIS A 146 2.96 3.82 0.02
C HIS A 146 4.46 3.80 0.35
N GLU A 147 5.29 4.25 -0.58
CA GLU A 147 6.74 4.10 -0.49
C GLU A 147 7.39 5.17 0.40
N ALA A 148 6.88 6.40 0.34
CA ALA A 148 7.50 7.53 1.02
C ALA A 148 6.73 7.93 2.29
N VAL A 149 5.92 8.96 2.22
CA VAL A 149 5.28 9.61 3.37
C VAL A 149 3.77 9.63 3.18
N PRO A 150 3.00 9.09 4.16
CA PRO A 150 3.40 8.55 5.45
C PRO A 150 3.64 7.02 5.48
N GLY A 151 3.95 6.39 4.35
CA GLY A 151 4.15 4.95 4.20
C GLY A 151 5.49 4.42 4.74
N HIS A 152 6.21 3.67 3.91
CA HIS A 152 7.41 2.95 4.32
C HIS A 152 8.50 3.83 4.93
N HIS A 153 8.87 4.94 4.27
CA HIS A 153 9.86 5.85 4.83
C HIS A 153 9.48 6.30 6.23
N PHE A 154 8.26 6.77 6.38
CA PHE A 154 7.76 7.34 7.63
C PHE A 154 7.74 6.31 8.77
N GLN A 155 7.16 5.14 8.54
CA GLN A 155 7.02 4.07 9.51
C GLN A 155 8.38 3.49 9.92
N ILE A 156 9.24 3.17 8.96
CA ILE A 156 10.56 2.55 9.23
C ILE A 156 11.47 3.53 9.96
N SER A 157 11.50 4.79 9.55
CA SER A 157 12.33 5.80 10.20
C SER A 157 11.91 6.07 11.63
N LEU A 158 10.61 6.20 11.91
CA LEU A 158 10.11 6.34 13.29
C LEU A 158 10.48 5.13 14.16
N ALA A 159 10.39 3.91 13.63
CA ALA A 159 10.81 2.72 14.35
C ALA A 159 12.31 2.72 14.66
N GLN A 160 13.15 3.08 13.68
CA GLN A 160 14.60 3.16 13.85
C GLN A 160 15.03 4.24 14.85
N GLU A 161 14.31 5.36 14.92
CA GLU A 161 14.56 6.47 15.84
C GLU A 161 14.07 6.23 17.27
N ALA A 162 13.22 5.22 17.50
CA ALA A 162 12.65 4.91 18.81
C ALA A 162 13.68 4.28 19.75
N THR A 163 14.68 5.04 20.22
CA THR A 163 15.81 4.57 21.03
C THR A 163 15.41 3.93 22.36
N GLY A 164 14.23 4.20 22.88
CA GLY A 164 13.65 3.53 24.04
C GLY A 164 13.21 2.08 23.80
N LEU A 165 13.15 1.65 22.53
CA LEU A 165 12.84 0.25 22.19
C LEU A 165 14.10 -0.59 22.04
N PRO A 166 14.06 -1.87 22.41
CA PRO A 166 15.18 -2.78 22.18
C PRO A 166 15.46 -2.90 20.67
N ARG A 167 16.72 -3.14 20.33
CA ARG A 167 17.21 -3.11 18.95
C ARG A 167 16.42 -4.02 18.01
N PHE A 168 16.05 -5.23 18.43
CA PHE A 168 15.27 -6.13 17.59
C PHE A 168 13.89 -5.54 17.21
N ARG A 169 13.26 -4.73 18.06
CA ARG A 169 11.99 -4.06 17.78
C ARG A 169 12.13 -2.89 16.79
N ARG A 170 13.26 -2.23 16.82
CA ARG A 170 13.55 -1.08 15.93
C ARG A 170 13.83 -1.51 14.48
N PHE A 171 14.37 -2.71 14.29
CA PHE A 171 14.82 -3.22 12.99
C PHE A 171 14.12 -4.52 12.57
N ALA A 172 13.14 -4.99 13.31
CA ALA A 172 12.31 -6.10 12.89
C ALA A 172 11.39 -5.68 11.72
N TRP A 173 10.98 -6.67 10.95
CA TRP A 173 10.01 -6.50 9.89
C TRP A 173 8.94 -7.58 9.99
N ASP A 174 7.73 -7.18 10.41
CA ASP A 174 6.53 -7.99 10.28
C ASP A 174 5.81 -7.55 8.99
N THR A 175 5.74 -8.44 8.00
CA THR A 175 5.28 -8.08 6.66
C THR A 175 3.88 -7.47 6.69
N ALA A 176 2.95 -8.07 7.44
CA ALA A 176 1.58 -7.55 7.53
C ALA A 176 1.48 -6.18 8.21
N TYR A 177 2.36 -5.89 9.15
CA TYR A 177 2.42 -4.57 9.78
C TYR A 177 2.98 -3.53 8.81
N GLY A 178 4.15 -3.79 8.20
CA GLY A 178 4.82 -2.81 7.34
C GLY A 178 4.06 -2.55 6.04
N GLU A 179 3.66 -3.62 5.34
CA GLU A 179 2.91 -3.51 4.09
C GLU A 179 1.45 -3.08 4.34
N GLY A 180 0.87 -3.56 5.43
CA GLY A 180 -0.48 -3.14 5.84
C GLY A 180 -0.52 -1.66 6.21
N TRP A 181 0.50 -1.14 6.90
CA TRP A 181 0.65 0.29 7.16
C TRP A 181 0.79 1.08 5.86
N ALA A 182 1.67 0.68 4.94
CA ALA A 182 1.87 1.38 3.68
C ALA A 182 0.59 1.43 2.83
N LEU A 183 -0.15 0.33 2.76
CA LEU A 183 -1.44 0.29 2.06
C LEU A 183 -2.52 1.09 2.81
N TYR A 184 -2.49 1.13 4.14
CA TYR A 184 -3.36 2.02 4.93
C TYR A 184 -3.01 3.49 4.67
N ALA A 185 -1.73 3.84 4.55
CA ALA A 185 -1.27 5.19 4.24
C ALA A 185 -1.82 5.69 2.90
N GLU A 186 -1.95 4.82 1.88
CA GLU A 186 -2.62 5.17 0.62
C GLU A 186 -4.06 5.66 0.86
N SER A 187 -4.79 5.07 1.81
CA SER A 187 -6.17 5.48 2.12
C SER A 187 -6.28 6.85 2.79
N LEU A 188 -5.19 7.39 3.31
CA LEU A 188 -5.15 8.73 3.94
C LEU A 188 -5.07 9.87 2.92
N GLY A 189 -4.96 9.57 1.63
CA GLY A 189 -4.75 10.59 0.59
C GLY A 189 -5.80 11.71 0.61
N LYS A 190 -7.09 11.39 0.79
CA LYS A 190 -8.14 12.41 0.90
C LYS A 190 -7.95 13.32 2.13
N ASP A 191 -7.59 12.75 3.26
CA ASP A 191 -7.34 13.48 4.50
C ASP A 191 -6.11 14.40 4.38
N LEU A 192 -5.18 14.08 3.46
CA LEU A 192 -4.00 14.86 3.11
C LEU A 192 -4.22 15.85 1.94
N GLY A 193 -5.47 16.02 1.45
CA GLY A 193 -5.78 16.91 0.35
C GLY A 193 -5.31 16.41 -1.03
N LEU A 194 -5.14 15.09 -1.17
CA LEU A 194 -4.87 14.39 -2.43
C LEU A 194 -6.16 13.78 -3.00
N TYR A 195 -6.04 13.07 -4.12
CA TYR A 195 -7.18 12.43 -4.81
C TYR A 195 -8.29 13.44 -5.15
N THR A 196 -7.89 14.60 -5.67
CA THR A 196 -8.79 15.73 -5.95
C THR A 196 -9.55 15.61 -7.26
N ASP A 197 -9.15 14.68 -8.12
CA ASP A 197 -9.81 14.39 -9.39
C ASP A 197 -10.18 12.89 -9.49
N PRO A 198 -11.15 12.53 -10.35
CA PRO A 198 -11.61 11.15 -10.47
C PRO A 198 -10.52 10.15 -10.86
N TYR A 199 -9.53 10.56 -11.66
CA TYR A 199 -8.47 9.66 -12.10
C TYR A 199 -7.49 9.34 -10.97
N SER A 200 -7.14 10.31 -10.14
CA SER A 200 -6.30 10.05 -8.96
C SER A 200 -7.01 9.18 -7.91
N VAL A 201 -8.34 9.33 -7.74
CA VAL A 201 -9.15 8.39 -6.94
C VAL A 201 -9.12 7.00 -7.56
N PHE A 202 -9.29 6.89 -8.88
CA PHE A 202 -9.18 5.61 -9.58
C PHE A 202 -7.79 4.97 -9.42
N GLY A 203 -6.74 5.77 -9.42
CA GLY A 203 -5.37 5.33 -9.18
C GLY A 203 -5.21 4.66 -7.81
N ALA A 204 -5.75 5.27 -6.76
CA ALA A 204 -5.76 4.67 -5.42
C ALA A 204 -6.57 3.36 -5.39
N LEU A 205 -7.72 3.32 -6.06
CA LEU A 205 -8.51 2.09 -6.19
C LEU A 205 -7.76 0.99 -6.97
N THR A 206 -6.96 1.35 -7.96
CA THR A 206 -6.15 0.41 -8.74
C THR A 206 -5.09 -0.27 -7.88
N THR A 207 -4.39 0.49 -7.04
CA THR A 207 -3.41 -0.07 -6.10
C THR A 207 -4.08 -0.92 -5.02
N GLU A 208 -5.22 -0.49 -4.51
CA GLU A 208 -6.00 -1.25 -3.53
C GLU A 208 -6.55 -2.56 -4.14
N MET A 209 -7.10 -2.50 -5.37
CA MET A 209 -7.59 -3.67 -6.10
C MET A 209 -6.49 -4.70 -6.31
N TRP A 210 -5.32 -4.25 -6.73
CA TRP A 210 -4.17 -5.16 -6.89
C TRP A 210 -3.92 -5.98 -5.61
N ARG A 211 -3.93 -5.33 -4.43
CA ARG A 211 -3.70 -6.01 -3.14
C ARG A 211 -4.89 -6.88 -2.72
N ALA A 212 -6.10 -6.55 -3.11
CA ALA A 212 -7.27 -7.42 -2.91
C ALA A 212 -7.21 -8.69 -3.79
N VAL A 213 -6.84 -8.54 -5.06
CA VAL A 213 -6.64 -9.67 -6.01
C VAL A 213 -5.55 -10.62 -5.51
N ARG A 214 -4.50 -10.12 -4.82
CA ARG A 214 -3.47 -10.96 -4.19
C ARG A 214 -4.05 -11.98 -3.22
N LEU A 215 -5.04 -11.60 -2.41
CA LEU A 215 -5.69 -12.52 -1.47
C LEU A 215 -6.35 -13.70 -2.17
N VAL A 216 -7.01 -13.42 -3.31
CA VAL A 216 -7.72 -14.43 -4.09
C VAL A 216 -6.77 -15.34 -4.87
N VAL A 217 -5.79 -14.75 -5.54
CA VAL A 217 -4.89 -15.50 -6.43
C VAL A 217 -3.90 -16.35 -5.63
N ASP A 218 -3.28 -15.81 -4.58
CA ASP A 218 -2.33 -16.56 -3.74
C ASP A 218 -3.02 -17.77 -3.09
N THR A 219 -4.18 -17.56 -2.46
CA THR A 219 -4.97 -18.65 -1.87
C THR A 219 -5.56 -19.58 -2.94
N GLY A 220 -5.93 -19.05 -4.10
CA GLY A 220 -6.37 -19.82 -5.26
C GLY A 220 -5.32 -20.83 -5.71
N LEU A 221 -4.09 -20.37 -5.90
CA LEU A 221 -2.96 -21.21 -6.33
C LEU A 221 -2.62 -22.27 -5.28
N HIS A 222 -2.52 -21.88 -3.99
CA HIS A 222 -1.93 -22.74 -2.97
C HIS A 222 -2.93 -23.53 -2.12
N ALA A 223 -4.21 -23.17 -2.11
CA ALA A 223 -5.23 -23.83 -1.31
C ALA A 223 -6.45 -24.32 -2.11
N LYS A 224 -6.68 -23.80 -3.33
CA LYS A 224 -7.87 -24.14 -4.12
C LYS A 224 -7.55 -24.82 -5.45
N GLY A 225 -6.28 -25.19 -5.67
CA GLY A 225 -5.84 -25.92 -6.87
C GLY A 225 -5.92 -25.10 -8.16
N TRP A 226 -5.89 -23.78 -8.10
CA TRP A 226 -5.87 -22.95 -9.29
C TRP A 226 -4.59 -23.17 -10.09
N THR A 227 -4.76 -23.19 -11.39
CA THR A 227 -3.64 -23.14 -12.33
C THR A 227 -3.09 -21.73 -12.42
N ARG A 228 -1.84 -21.60 -12.88
CA ARG A 228 -1.24 -20.29 -13.22
C ARG A 228 -2.15 -19.48 -14.16
N LYS A 229 -2.75 -20.15 -15.16
CA LYS A 229 -3.66 -19.52 -16.13
C LYS A 229 -4.87 -18.87 -15.44
N GLN A 230 -5.48 -19.53 -14.48
CA GLN A 230 -6.62 -19.00 -13.72
C GLN A 230 -6.20 -17.78 -12.89
N GLY A 231 -5.02 -17.80 -12.27
CA GLY A 231 -4.48 -16.64 -11.56
C GLY A 231 -4.26 -15.44 -12.48
N VAL A 232 -3.65 -15.65 -13.64
CA VAL A 232 -3.44 -14.59 -14.65
C VAL A 232 -4.77 -14.01 -15.14
N GLU A 233 -5.76 -14.88 -15.43
CA GLU A 233 -7.07 -14.44 -15.90
C GLU A 233 -7.80 -13.59 -14.84
N PHE A 234 -7.78 -14.04 -13.58
CA PHE A 234 -8.41 -13.28 -12.49
C PHE A 234 -7.78 -11.88 -12.31
N PHE A 235 -6.46 -11.76 -12.46
CA PHE A 235 -5.78 -10.45 -12.49
C PHE A 235 -6.24 -9.61 -13.66
N ARG A 236 -6.27 -10.19 -14.86
CA ARG A 236 -6.66 -9.49 -16.10
C ARG A 236 -8.08 -8.96 -16.04
N GLU A 237 -9.00 -9.69 -15.42
CA GLU A 237 -10.39 -9.30 -15.29
C GLU A 237 -10.61 -8.16 -14.26
N ASN A 238 -9.74 -8.03 -13.27
CA ASN A 238 -9.97 -7.17 -12.13
C ASN A 238 -8.99 -6.01 -11.99
N THR A 239 -7.91 -5.95 -12.77
CA THR A 239 -6.90 -4.89 -12.64
C THR A 239 -6.59 -4.21 -13.96
N ALA A 240 -6.08 -2.97 -13.87
CA ALA A 240 -5.55 -2.23 -15.01
C ALA A 240 -4.07 -2.53 -15.30
N LEU A 241 -3.46 -3.54 -14.65
CA LEU A 241 -2.07 -3.90 -14.84
C LEU A 241 -1.78 -4.40 -16.26
N GLY A 242 -0.57 -4.17 -16.74
CA GLY A 242 -0.07 -4.72 -17.99
C GLY A 242 0.18 -6.22 -17.92
N GLU A 243 0.17 -6.92 -19.08
CA GLU A 243 0.35 -8.37 -19.15
C GLU A 243 1.68 -8.84 -18.53
N ALA A 244 2.76 -8.07 -18.71
CA ALA A 244 4.07 -8.40 -18.14
C ALA A 244 4.04 -8.32 -16.60
N ASP A 245 3.40 -7.29 -16.04
CA ASP A 245 3.26 -7.13 -14.58
C ASP A 245 2.39 -8.24 -13.98
N ILE A 246 1.28 -8.58 -14.64
CA ILE A 246 0.40 -9.70 -14.22
C ILE A 246 1.17 -11.03 -14.19
N ALA A 247 1.94 -11.30 -15.25
CA ALA A 247 2.74 -12.52 -15.31
C ALA A 247 3.78 -12.56 -14.19
N ALA A 248 4.53 -11.48 -13.99
CA ALA A 248 5.54 -11.36 -12.93
C ALA A 248 4.93 -11.53 -11.53
N GLU A 249 3.77 -10.94 -11.27
CA GLU A 249 3.09 -11.07 -9.98
C GLU A 249 2.62 -12.51 -9.70
N VAL A 250 2.02 -13.17 -10.67
CA VAL A 250 1.59 -14.58 -10.49
C VAL A 250 2.78 -15.52 -10.28
N GLU A 251 3.89 -15.33 -11.03
CA GLU A 251 5.14 -16.07 -10.82
C GLU A 251 5.70 -15.82 -9.40
N ARG A 252 5.67 -14.58 -8.94
CA ARG A 252 6.11 -14.23 -7.60
C ARG A 252 5.29 -14.96 -6.52
N TYR A 253 3.97 -15.08 -6.67
CA TYR A 253 3.14 -15.78 -5.68
C TYR A 253 3.39 -17.27 -5.69
N ILE A 254 3.63 -17.86 -6.86
CA ILE A 254 4.06 -19.27 -6.97
C ILE A 254 5.38 -19.51 -6.24
N ALA A 255 6.34 -18.59 -6.39
CA ALA A 255 7.67 -18.71 -5.79
C ALA A 255 7.71 -18.34 -4.31
N TRP A 256 6.79 -17.50 -3.83
CA TRP A 256 6.77 -17.00 -2.45
C TRP A 256 5.36 -17.06 -1.83
N PRO A 257 4.89 -18.26 -1.50
CA PRO A 257 3.53 -18.49 -1.00
C PRO A 257 3.20 -17.73 0.28
N GLY A 258 2.05 -17.06 0.28
CA GLY A 258 1.50 -16.39 1.46
C GLY A 258 2.01 -14.98 1.70
N GLN A 259 3.16 -14.57 1.13
CA GLN A 259 3.69 -13.22 1.35
C GLN A 259 2.74 -12.14 0.81
N ALA A 260 2.15 -12.38 -0.33
CA ALA A 260 1.23 -11.43 -0.98
C ALA A 260 -0.03 -11.12 -0.17
N LEU A 261 -0.42 -12.00 0.77
CA LEU A 261 -1.58 -11.83 1.65
C LEU A 261 -1.40 -10.69 2.67
N ALA A 262 -0.17 -10.44 3.07
CA ALA A 262 0.18 -9.56 4.18
C ALA A 262 -0.35 -8.13 4.00
N TYR A 263 -0.28 -7.59 2.79
CA TYR A 263 -0.66 -6.22 2.44
C TYR A 263 -2.10 -5.89 2.82
N LYS A 264 -3.04 -6.60 2.22
CA LYS A 264 -4.47 -6.31 2.40
C LYS A 264 -4.97 -6.75 3.78
N VAL A 265 -4.49 -7.87 4.30
CA VAL A 265 -4.84 -8.31 5.66
C VAL A 265 -4.38 -7.28 6.69
N GLY A 266 -3.16 -6.77 6.55
CA GLY A 266 -2.63 -5.72 7.43
C GLY A 266 -3.42 -4.42 7.36
N GLN A 267 -3.71 -3.93 6.15
CA GLN A 267 -4.53 -2.73 5.95
C GLN A 267 -5.90 -2.88 6.62
N LEU A 268 -6.60 -3.98 6.37
CA LEU A 268 -7.93 -4.22 6.91
C LEU A 268 -7.93 -4.26 8.43
N LYS A 269 -6.89 -4.85 9.05
CA LYS A 269 -6.74 -4.84 10.50
C LYS A 269 -6.54 -3.42 11.03
N ILE A 270 -5.68 -2.61 10.44
CA ILE A 270 -5.46 -1.22 10.87
C ILE A 270 -6.74 -0.40 10.71
N LEU A 271 -7.48 -0.55 9.61
CA LEU A 271 -8.77 0.09 9.39
C LEU A 271 -9.83 -0.34 10.42
N GLU A 272 -9.85 -1.63 10.75
CA GLU A 272 -10.73 -2.19 11.80
C GLU A 272 -10.42 -1.53 13.15
N LEU A 273 -9.14 -1.47 13.54
CA LEU A 273 -8.70 -0.87 14.79
C LEU A 273 -9.01 0.63 14.86
N ARG A 274 -8.81 1.37 13.76
CA ARG A 274 -9.20 2.78 13.65
C ARG A 274 -10.69 2.98 13.89
N ARG A 275 -11.52 2.18 13.20
CA ARG A 275 -12.97 2.25 13.34
C ARG A 275 -13.42 1.90 14.76
N ARG A 276 -12.83 0.88 15.39
CA ARG A 276 -13.09 0.47 16.77
C ARG A 276 -12.77 1.61 17.74
N ALA A 277 -11.60 2.25 17.58
CA ALA A 277 -11.21 3.40 18.37
C ALA A 277 -12.18 4.58 18.20
N GLN A 278 -12.56 4.91 16.97
CA GLN A 278 -13.54 5.95 16.67
C GLN A 278 -14.89 5.69 17.36
N GLN A 279 -15.38 4.46 17.32
CA GLN A 279 -16.67 4.08 17.91
C GLN A 279 -16.63 4.14 19.45
N GLN A 280 -15.54 3.67 20.06
CA GLN A 280 -15.45 3.59 21.53
C GLN A 280 -15.08 4.93 22.18
N LEU A 281 -14.22 5.73 21.56
CA LEU A 281 -13.80 7.01 22.09
C LEU A 281 -14.73 8.17 21.70
N GLY A 282 -15.52 8.02 20.63
CA GLY A 282 -16.43 9.06 20.15
C GLY A 282 -15.73 10.41 19.95
N PRO A 283 -16.22 11.50 20.59
CA PRO A 283 -15.62 12.83 20.48
C PRO A 283 -14.19 12.95 21.00
N ARG A 284 -13.70 11.99 21.81
CA ARG A 284 -12.33 11.97 22.33
C ARG A 284 -11.34 11.35 21.33
N PHE A 285 -11.80 10.78 20.22
CA PHE A 285 -10.92 10.19 19.22
C PHE A 285 -10.10 11.26 18.52
N ASP A 286 -8.77 11.17 18.61
CA ASP A 286 -7.82 11.93 17.79
C ASP A 286 -7.06 10.98 16.87
N VAL A 287 -7.18 11.16 15.56
CA VAL A 287 -6.50 10.34 14.55
C VAL A 287 -4.98 10.41 14.68
N ARG A 288 -4.44 11.54 15.12
CA ARG A 288 -2.99 11.73 15.31
C ARG A 288 -2.48 10.84 16.43
N GLU A 289 -3.27 10.73 17.51
CA GLU A 289 -2.92 9.85 18.61
C GLU A 289 -3.07 8.39 18.22
N PHE A 290 -4.12 8.03 17.49
CA PHE A 290 -4.26 6.68 16.95
C PHE A 290 -3.04 6.28 16.11
N HIS A 291 -2.58 7.15 15.20
CA HIS A 291 -1.39 6.88 14.40
C HIS A 291 -0.13 6.76 15.26
N GLU A 292 0.01 7.60 16.28
CA GLU A 292 1.10 7.46 17.26
C GLU A 292 1.07 6.11 17.97
N GLN A 293 -0.12 5.65 18.40
CA GLN A 293 -0.27 4.33 19.02
C GLN A 293 0.08 3.20 18.07
N VAL A 294 -0.26 3.30 16.80
CA VAL A 294 0.16 2.30 15.81
C VAL A 294 1.67 2.29 15.64
N LEU A 295 2.31 3.44 15.46
CA LEU A 295 3.71 3.56 15.01
C LEU A 295 4.76 3.50 16.13
N ALA A 296 4.45 3.99 17.33
CA ALA A 296 5.44 4.15 18.41
C ALA A 296 6.06 2.83 18.91
N GLY A 297 5.42 1.70 18.63
CA GLY A 297 5.88 0.39 19.08
C GLY A 297 6.94 -0.29 18.21
N GLY A 298 7.31 0.29 17.07
CA GLY A 298 8.04 -0.40 16.01
C GLY A 298 7.16 -1.45 15.33
N SER A 299 7.74 -2.30 14.49
CA SER A 299 7.02 -3.39 13.82
C SER A 299 6.47 -4.40 14.84
N LEU A 300 5.20 -4.79 14.67
CA LEU A 300 4.47 -5.68 15.58
C LEU A 300 3.64 -6.72 14.80
N PRO A 301 3.55 -7.96 15.28
CA PRO A 301 2.47 -8.86 14.87
C PRO A 301 1.10 -8.19 15.05
N LEU A 302 0.17 -8.44 14.14
CA LEU A 302 -1.14 -7.73 14.14
C LEU A 302 -1.99 -8.01 15.39
N ASP A 303 -1.89 -9.19 15.99
CA ASP A 303 -2.56 -9.53 17.25
C ASP A 303 -1.98 -8.74 18.44
N VAL A 304 -0.67 -8.52 18.44
CA VAL A 304 0.01 -7.69 19.45
C VAL A 304 -0.35 -6.21 19.27
N LEU A 305 -0.43 -5.74 18.02
CA LEU A 305 -0.92 -4.40 17.71
C LEU A 305 -2.36 -4.21 18.19
N GLU A 306 -3.24 -5.16 17.91
CA GLU A 306 -4.64 -5.15 18.36
C GLU A 306 -4.73 -5.02 19.88
N ALA A 307 -4.04 -5.90 20.61
CA ALA A 307 -4.02 -5.86 22.07
C ALA A 307 -3.45 -4.53 22.62
N LYS A 308 -2.52 -3.90 21.91
CA LYS A 308 -2.00 -2.56 22.27
C LYS A 308 -3.05 -1.49 22.10
N ILE A 309 -3.74 -1.46 20.97
CA ILE A 309 -4.79 -0.47 20.69
C ILE A 309 -5.96 -0.63 21.65
N ASP A 310 -6.38 -1.86 21.95
CA ASP A 310 -7.46 -2.11 22.92
C ASP A 310 -7.12 -1.60 24.32
N ARG A 311 -5.87 -1.80 24.79
CA ARG A 311 -5.40 -1.22 26.06
C ARG A 311 -5.38 0.31 26.03
N TRP A 312 -4.96 0.91 24.92
CA TRP A 312 -4.98 2.38 24.77
C TRP A 312 -6.41 2.91 24.83
N ILE A 313 -7.35 2.31 24.12
CA ILE A 313 -8.77 2.69 24.15
C ILE A 313 -9.31 2.60 25.59
N ALA A 314 -9.07 1.48 26.27
CA ALA A 314 -9.54 1.28 27.64
C ALA A 314 -8.95 2.29 28.63
N ALA A 315 -7.74 2.77 28.41
CA ALA A 315 -7.12 3.81 29.25
C ALA A 315 -7.69 5.23 29.01
N GLN A 316 -8.39 5.43 27.90
CA GLN A 316 -9.04 6.70 27.54
C GLN A 316 -10.53 6.73 27.89
N THR A 317 -11.13 5.57 28.18
CA THR A 317 -12.55 5.47 28.61
C THR A 317 -12.71 5.62 30.10
#